data_916ec4e205c649a918506b23cd1b835c
#
_entry.id   916ec4e205c649a918506b23cd1b835c
#
_cell.length_a   1.000
_cell.length_b   1.000
_cell.length_c   1.000
_cell.angle_alpha   90.00
_cell.angle_beta   90.00
_cell.angle_gamma   90.00
#
_symmetry.space_group_name_H-M   'P 1'
#
loop_
_entity.id
_entity.type
_entity.pdbx_description
1 polymer ?
#
loop_
_entity_poly.entity_id
_entity_poly.type
_entity_poly.pdbx_seq_one_letter_code
_entity_poly.pdbx_strand_id
1 'polypeptide(L)'
;MLDVGHTSKSEGATSARDRPEFAFNLHLAQRIEEKLKAAGFAGTKLLVTEGNARSSLVKRVAVANSLPADLFLAIHHDSVPNKLLEDWEFEGKKLHFSDRFSGYSVWVSRNNPEFKTSLSFAELLAKAMKAQGLEYAHQYTQAIMGHYQHPILNKETGVYSYDQLVVLRKTRMPAVLLEAGSIINRDEELKMDSDERRDIVSGAVAAAMKKFCDARSAPRPDVAATTPPQDQPAAKPEQAAKPEAVSR
;
A
#
# COMPACT_ATOMS: atom_id res chain seq x y z
N MET A 1 4.73 10.74 5.14
CA MET A 1 3.42 11.14 5.73
C MET A 1 2.65 9.88 6.12
N LEU A 2 2.14 9.83 7.34
CA LEU A 2 1.25 8.77 7.82
C LEU A 2 -0.18 9.30 7.80
N ASP A 3 -1.09 8.63 7.12
CA ASP A 3 -2.49 9.00 7.03
C ASP A 3 -3.32 8.06 7.90
N VAL A 4 -4.04 8.61 8.88
CA VAL A 4 -4.95 7.83 9.73
C VAL A 4 -6.24 7.60 8.98
N GLY A 5 -6.53 6.33 8.65
CA GLY A 5 -7.77 5.94 7.97
C GLY A 5 -9.02 6.40 8.74
N HIS A 6 -10.06 6.78 8.00
CA HIS A 6 -11.33 7.25 8.54
C HIS A 6 -11.26 8.58 9.32
N THR A 7 -12.29 8.91 10.07
CA THR A 7 -12.40 10.13 10.90
C THR A 7 -13.25 9.84 12.12
N SER A 8 -13.22 10.69 13.13
CA SER A 8 -14.12 10.59 14.31
C SER A 8 -15.63 10.73 13.99
N LYS A 9 -16.00 11.17 12.77
CA LYS A 9 -17.39 11.29 12.30
C LYS A 9 -17.77 10.22 11.28
N SER A 10 -16.80 9.51 10.73
CA SER A 10 -16.98 8.42 9.77
C SER A 10 -15.93 7.37 10.09
N GLU A 11 -16.23 6.58 11.10
CA GLU A 11 -15.29 5.81 11.90
C GLU A 11 -14.78 4.52 11.23
N GLY A 12 -15.27 4.21 10.01
CA GLY A 12 -14.92 2.99 9.30
C GLY A 12 -15.75 1.79 9.72
N ALA A 13 -15.14 0.62 9.71
CA ALA A 13 -15.77 -0.61 10.18
C ALA A 13 -15.89 -0.60 11.71
N THR A 14 -16.82 -1.44 12.19
CA THR A 14 -16.95 -1.73 13.63
C THR A 14 -16.32 -3.09 13.90
N SER A 15 -15.50 -3.18 14.94
CA SER A 15 -14.83 -4.41 15.33
C SER A 15 -15.82 -5.44 15.92
N ALA A 16 -15.34 -6.66 16.11
CA ALA A 16 -16.13 -7.72 16.73
C ALA A 16 -16.68 -7.33 18.12
N ARG A 17 -16.03 -6.42 18.86
CA ARG A 17 -16.42 -5.94 20.19
C ARG A 17 -16.88 -4.47 20.22
N ASP A 18 -17.51 -4.01 19.14
CA ASP A 18 -18.18 -2.71 19.05
C ASP A 18 -17.19 -1.50 19.16
N ARG A 19 -15.96 -1.64 18.66
CA ARG A 19 -14.99 -0.56 18.62
C ARG A 19 -14.80 -0.05 17.19
N PRO A 20 -14.69 1.27 16.99
CA PRO A 20 -14.53 1.84 15.66
C PRO A 20 -13.12 1.58 15.10
N GLU A 21 -13.01 1.29 13.81
CA GLU A 21 -11.75 1.13 13.10
C GLU A 21 -10.83 2.35 13.25
N PHE A 22 -11.40 3.56 13.24
CA PHE A 22 -10.64 4.80 13.42
C PHE A 22 -9.79 4.80 14.69
N ALA A 23 -10.27 4.21 15.80
CA ALA A 23 -9.49 4.15 17.03
C ALA A 23 -8.24 3.25 16.89
N PHE A 24 -8.38 2.09 16.25
CA PHE A 24 -7.25 1.21 15.96
C PHE A 24 -6.24 1.88 15.03
N ASN A 25 -6.74 2.53 13.97
CA ASN A 25 -5.91 3.25 13.00
C ASN A 25 -5.10 4.36 13.66
N LEU A 26 -5.73 5.16 14.53
CA LEU A 26 -5.08 6.26 15.22
C LEU A 26 -3.98 5.76 16.16
N HIS A 27 -4.27 4.77 17.02
CA HIS A 27 -3.30 4.22 17.95
C HIS A 27 -2.08 3.62 17.25
N LEU A 28 -2.32 2.84 16.18
CA LEU A 28 -1.23 2.27 15.41
C LEU A 28 -0.41 3.34 14.69
N ALA A 29 -1.06 4.32 14.07
CA ALA A 29 -0.37 5.38 13.34
C ALA A 29 0.50 6.25 14.26
N GLN A 30 0.04 6.53 15.49
CA GLN A 30 0.83 7.21 16.52
C GLN A 30 2.07 6.38 16.90
N ARG A 31 1.91 5.07 17.08
CA ARG A 31 3.03 4.19 17.39
C ARG A 31 4.04 4.09 16.24
N ILE A 32 3.56 4.06 14.99
CA ILE A 32 4.43 4.12 13.82
C ILE A 32 5.19 5.46 13.76
N GLU A 33 4.52 6.58 14.03
CA GLU A 33 5.15 7.90 14.06
C GLU A 33 6.30 7.95 15.07
N GLU A 34 6.07 7.48 16.29
CA GLU A 34 7.09 7.39 17.36
C GLU A 34 8.30 6.55 16.91
N LYS A 35 8.06 5.35 16.38
CA LYS A 35 9.12 4.45 15.90
C LYS A 35 9.91 5.06 14.74
N LEU A 36 9.25 5.70 13.80
CA LEU A 36 9.93 6.34 12.67
C LEU A 36 10.78 7.52 13.13
N LYS A 37 10.26 8.38 14.02
CA LYS A 37 11.04 9.49 14.59
C LYS A 37 12.27 8.99 15.35
N ALA A 38 12.10 7.94 16.17
CA ALA A 38 13.20 7.31 16.89
C ALA A 38 14.24 6.65 15.95
N ALA A 39 13.81 6.19 14.78
CA ALA A 39 14.69 5.64 13.74
C ALA A 39 15.36 6.71 12.86
N GLY A 40 15.23 8.00 13.18
CA GLY A 40 15.86 9.11 12.47
C GLY A 40 15.00 9.79 11.40
N PHE A 41 13.75 9.35 11.19
CA PHE A 41 12.80 9.99 10.24
C PHE A 41 12.04 11.14 10.92
N ALA A 42 12.78 12.16 11.39
CA ALA A 42 12.25 13.29 12.16
C ALA A 42 11.15 14.08 11.40
N GLY A 43 11.17 14.08 10.07
CA GLY A 43 10.17 14.72 9.21
C GLY A 43 8.84 13.96 9.10
N THR A 44 8.66 12.85 9.84
CA THR A 44 7.39 12.09 9.83
C THR A 44 6.25 12.97 10.33
N LYS A 45 5.15 13.00 9.54
CA LYS A 45 3.93 13.77 9.86
C LYS A 45 2.74 12.84 9.89
N LEU A 46 1.95 12.97 10.96
CA LEU A 46 0.66 12.30 11.10
C LEU A 46 -0.44 13.19 10.51
N LEU A 47 -1.24 12.63 9.60
CA LEU A 47 -2.40 13.26 9.01
C LEU A 47 -3.67 12.65 9.60
N VAL A 48 -4.35 13.42 10.44
CA VAL A 48 -5.69 13.11 10.94
C VAL A 48 -6.66 14.07 10.28
N THR A 49 -7.70 13.56 9.64
CA THR A 49 -8.71 14.38 8.97
C THR A 49 -10.05 14.31 9.68
N GLU A 50 -10.86 15.34 9.48
CA GLU A 50 -12.22 15.44 10.01
C GLU A 50 -13.25 15.51 8.89
N GLY A 51 -14.50 15.18 9.25
CA GLY A 51 -15.67 15.27 8.36
C GLY A 51 -16.20 13.91 7.94
N ASN A 52 -17.13 13.91 6.98
CA ASN A 52 -17.71 12.67 6.44
C ASN A 52 -16.71 11.94 5.53
N ALA A 53 -16.98 10.67 5.24
CA ALA A 53 -16.09 9.80 4.45
C ALA A 53 -15.63 10.44 3.13
N ARG A 54 -16.58 10.94 2.32
CA ARG A 54 -16.25 11.50 0.99
C ARG A 54 -15.41 12.77 1.06
N SER A 55 -15.76 13.71 1.94
CA SER A 55 -15.03 14.97 2.09
C SER A 55 -13.63 14.75 2.67
N SER A 56 -13.49 13.80 3.60
CA SER A 56 -12.18 13.48 4.20
C SER A 56 -11.21 12.91 3.17
N LEU A 57 -11.65 12.04 2.24
CA LEU A 57 -10.81 11.51 1.18
C LEU A 57 -10.23 12.63 0.28
N VAL A 58 -11.05 13.62 -0.08
CA VAL A 58 -10.59 14.77 -0.86
C VAL A 58 -9.58 15.62 -0.08
N LYS A 59 -9.86 15.88 1.20
CA LYS A 59 -8.94 16.62 2.09
C LYS A 59 -7.59 15.92 2.25
N ARG A 60 -7.57 14.59 2.47
CA ARG A 60 -6.35 13.79 2.58
C ARG A 60 -5.46 13.95 1.37
N VAL A 61 -6.03 13.76 0.17
CA VAL A 61 -5.30 13.93 -1.10
C VAL A 61 -4.79 15.37 -1.25
N ALA A 62 -5.62 16.38 -0.94
CA ALA A 62 -5.21 17.78 -1.05
C ALA A 62 -4.04 18.11 -0.11
N VAL A 63 -4.12 17.71 1.16
CA VAL A 63 -3.04 17.91 2.13
C VAL A 63 -1.78 17.15 1.73
N ALA A 64 -1.90 15.87 1.36
CA ALA A 64 -0.77 15.07 0.90
C ALA A 64 -0.04 15.74 -0.28
N ASN A 65 -0.80 16.20 -1.27
CA ASN A 65 -0.25 16.81 -2.48
C ASN A 65 0.28 18.24 -2.28
N SER A 66 -0.02 18.90 -1.15
CA SER A 66 0.47 20.25 -0.83
C SER A 66 1.79 20.24 -0.04
N LEU A 67 2.22 19.09 0.45
CA LEU A 67 3.41 18.94 1.27
C LEU A 67 4.49 18.15 0.54
N PRO A 68 5.78 18.51 0.72
CA PRO A 68 6.87 17.68 0.24
C PRO A 68 6.96 16.42 1.11
N ALA A 69 6.48 15.30 0.59
CA ALA A 69 6.58 14.01 1.27
C ALA A 69 7.10 12.94 0.30
N ASP A 70 8.03 12.11 0.77
CA ASP A 70 8.66 11.04 -0.03
C ASP A 70 7.75 9.83 -0.17
N LEU A 71 6.81 9.67 0.76
CA LEU A 71 5.87 8.56 0.82
C LEU A 71 4.59 8.95 1.57
N PHE A 72 3.46 8.48 1.06
CA PHE A 72 2.16 8.48 1.73
C PHE A 72 1.82 7.05 2.15
N LEU A 73 1.63 6.82 3.46
CA LEU A 73 1.23 5.53 4.02
C LEU A 73 -0.07 5.69 4.79
N ALA A 74 -1.16 5.14 4.25
CA ALA A 74 -2.45 5.08 4.91
C ALA A 74 -2.52 3.87 5.84
N ILE A 75 -3.00 4.08 7.06
CA ILE A 75 -3.10 3.06 8.11
C ILE A 75 -4.57 2.74 8.34
N HIS A 76 -4.91 1.48 8.17
CA HIS A 76 -6.24 0.92 8.28
C HIS A 76 -6.23 -0.43 9.01
N HIS A 77 -7.43 -0.88 9.39
CA HIS A 77 -7.69 -2.22 9.89
C HIS A 77 -8.90 -2.80 9.15
N ASP A 78 -8.78 -4.03 8.75
CA ASP A 78 -9.65 -4.67 7.77
C ASP A 78 -10.98 -5.16 8.36
N SER A 79 -11.96 -5.25 7.50
CA SER A 79 -13.25 -5.90 7.70
C SER A 79 -13.69 -6.58 6.40
N VAL A 80 -14.77 -7.35 6.46
CA VAL A 80 -15.36 -8.00 5.28
C VAL A 80 -16.79 -7.51 5.05
N PRO A 81 -17.37 -7.71 3.85
CA PRO A 81 -18.78 -7.38 3.59
C PRO A 81 -19.72 -8.02 4.60
N ASN A 82 -20.74 -7.29 5.03
CA ASN A 82 -21.68 -7.72 6.07
C ASN A 82 -22.28 -9.12 5.84
N LYS A 83 -22.51 -9.53 4.58
CA LYS A 83 -22.99 -10.87 4.21
C LYS A 83 -22.08 -12.03 4.61
N LEU A 84 -20.83 -11.71 4.99
CA LEU A 84 -19.81 -12.67 5.42
C LEU A 84 -19.58 -12.64 6.93
N LEU A 85 -20.33 -11.81 7.64
CA LEU A 85 -20.32 -11.71 9.09
C LEU A 85 -21.33 -12.68 9.69
N GLU A 86 -21.04 -13.14 10.89
CA GLU A 86 -21.88 -13.97 11.74
C GLU A 86 -22.33 -13.15 12.94
N ASP A 87 -23.52 -13.47 13.48
CA ASP A 87 -24.05 -12.83 14.67
C ASP A 87 -23.48 -13.47 15.94
N TRP A 88 -23.23 -12.67 16.97
CA TRP A 88 -22.89 -13.14 18.31
C TRP A 88 -23.37 -12.15 19.38
N GLU A 89 -23.37 -12.58 20.61
CA GLU A 89 -23.69 -11.74 21.76
C GLU A 89 -22.43 -11.48 22.57
N PHE A 90 -22.14 -10.21 22.82
CA PHE A 90 -21.03 -9.80 23.66
C PHE A 90 -21.50 -8.67 24.60
N GLU A 91 -21.33 -8.86 25.91
CA GLU A 91 -21.77 -7.91 26.94
C GLU A 91 -23.24 -7.46 26.80
N GLY A 92 -24.13 -8.40 26.44
CA GLY A 92 -25.56 -8.14 26.26
C GLY A 92 -25.94 -7.39 24.99
N LYS A 93 -24.99 -7.16 24.08
CA LYS A 93 -25.21 -6.54 22.78
C LYS A 93 -25.16 -7.60 21.66
N LYS A 94 -26.04 -7.46 20.68
CA LYS A 94 -25.94 -8.22 19.41
C LYS A 94 -24.92 -7.54 18.51
N LEU A 95 -23.83 -8.23 18.22
CA LEU A 95 -22.73 -7.76 17.42
C LEU A 95 -22.46 -8.72 16.25
N HIS A 96 -21.47 -8.38 15.43
CA HIS A 96 -21.07 -9.17 14.27
C HIS A 96 -19.59 -9.49 14.30
N PHE A 97 -19.22 -10.68 13.81
CA PHE A 97 -17.84 -11.12 13.71
C PHE A 97 -17.60 -12.02 12.50
N SER A 98 -16.37 -12.32 12.20
CA SER A 98 -15.99 -13.42 11.32
C SER A 98 -14.58 -13.93 11.66
N ASP A 99 -14.48 -15.05 12.31
CA ASP A 99 -13.18 -15.68 12.64
C ASP A 99 -12.54 -16.35 11.41
N ARG A 100 -13.27 -16.38 10.30
CA ARG A 100 -12.78 -16.95 9.04
C ARG A 100 -11.72 -16.09 8.36
N PHE A 101 -11.76 -14.78 8.57
CA PHE A 101 -10.92 -13.82 7.86
C PHE A 101 -9.96 -13.15 8.85
N SER A 102 -8.68 -13.16 8.50
CA SER A 102 -7.61 -12.61 9.34
C SER A 102 -6.41 -12.23 8.47
N GLY A 103 -5.44 -11.55 9.09
CA GLY A 103 -4.17 -11.21 8.48
C GLY A 103 -4.11 -9.80 7.92
N TYR A 104 -2.88 -9.34 7.66
CA TYR A 104 -2.63 -8.04 7.06
C TYR A 104 -2.78 -8.06 5.54
N SER A 105 -2.95 -6.89 4.93
CA SER A 105 -2.81 -6.73 3.48
C SER A 105 -2.21 -5.37 3.14
N VAL A 106 -1.44 -5.33 2.04
CA VAL A 106 -0.77 -4.10 1.58
C VAL A 106 -1.28 -3.75 0.19
N TRP A 107 -1.66 -2.49 0.00
CA TRP A 107 -2.39 -2.04 -1.18
C TRP A 107 -1.68 -0.93 -1.91
N VAL A 108 -1.66 -1.02 -3.24
CA VAL A 108 -1.18 0.02 -4.15
C VAL A 108 -2.18 0.25 -5.27
N SER A 109 -2.06 1.36 -5.99
CA SER A 109 -2.86 1.62 -7.19
C SER A 109 -1.95 1.71 -8.41
N ARG A 110 -2.23 0.93 -9.46
CA ARG A 110 -1.54 1.03 -10.76
C ARG A 110 -1.78 2.39 -11.43
N ASN A 111 -2.81 3.10 -10.98
CA ASN A 111 -3.15 4.44 -11.46
C ASN A 111 -2.46 5.57 -10.66
N ASN A 112 -1.59 5.24 -9.69
CA ASN A 112 -0.73 6.23 -9.03
C ASN A 112 0.41 6.62 -9.97
N PRO A 113 0.76 7.91 -10.11
CA PRO A 113 1.87 8.35 -10.96
C PRO A 113 3.21 7.72 -10.56
N GLU A 114 3.39 7.42 -9.26
CA GLU A 114 4.56 6.77 -8.68
C GLU A 114 4.33 5.28 -8.37
N PHE A 115 3.57 4.58 -9.22
CA PHE A 115 3.19 3.17 -8.99
C PHE A 115 4.40 2.26 -8.72
N LYS A 116 5.46 2.35 -9.52
CA LYS A 116 6.65 1.50 -9.37
C LYS A 116 7.32 1.71 -8.02
N THR A 117 7.41 2.95 -7.59
CA THR A 117 7.97 3.33 -6.29
C THR A 117 7.06 2.89 -5.14
N SER A 118 5.74 3.03 -5.31
CA SER A 118 4.73 2.53 -4.37
C SER A 118 4.83 1.03 -4.20
N LEU A 119 4.91 0.28 -5.29
CA LEU A 119 5.05 -1.17 -5.27
C LEU A 119 6.34 -1.62 -4.57
N SER A 120 7.46 -0.95 -4.85
CA SER A 120 8.73 -1.24 -4.19
C SER A 120 8.64 -1.11 -2.66
N PHE A 121 8.04 -0.03 -2.16
CA PHE A 121 7.82 0.13 -0.72
C PHE A 121 6.83 -0.90 -0.16
N ALA A 122 5.72 -1.15 -0.87
CA ALA A 122 4.71 -2.12 -0.46
C ALA A 122 5.31 -3.54 -0.29
N GLU A 123 6.19 -3.95 -1.20
CA GLU A 123 6.89 -5.25 -1.10
C GLU A 123 7.88 -5.29 0.07
N LEU A 124 8.61 -4.21 0.34
CA LEU A 124 9.49 -4.12 1.51
C LEU A 124 8.70 -4.20 2.80
N LEU A 125 7.57 -3.50 2.89
CA LEU A 125 6.68 -3.52 4.04
C LEU A 125 6.10 -4.93 4.26
N ALA A 126 5.52 -5.51 3.23
CA ALA A 126 4.91 -6.84 3.30
C ALA A 126 5.94 -7.94 3.67
N LYS A 127 7.17 -7.86 3.14
CA LYS A 127 8.29 -8.73 3.54
C LYS A 127 8.66 -8.53 5.01
N ALA A 128 8.68 -7.29 5.50
CA ALA A 128 8.97 -6.99 6.89
C ALA A 128 7.87 -7.51 7.82
N MET A 129 6.59 -7.37 7.45
CA MET A 129 5.45 -7.94 8.19
C MET A 129 5.55 -9.47 8.29
N LYS A 130 5.79 -10.14 7.16
CA LYS A 130 5.97 -11.60 7.10
C LYS A 130 7.16 -12.07 7.95
N ALA A 131 8.27 -11.34 7.95
CA ALA A 131 9.45 -11.67 8.75
C ALA A 131 9.20 -11.58 10.26
N GLN A 132 8.14 -10.88 10.69
CA GLN A 132 7.66 -10.86 12.08
C GLN A 132 6.68 -12.02 12.39
N GLY A 133 6.49 -12.96 11.48
CA GLY A 133 5.55 -14.08 11.66
C GLY A 133 4.09 -13.70 11.42
N LEU A 134 3.82 -12.55 10.80
CA LEU A 134 2.45 -12.16 10.47
C LEU A 134 2.02 -12.82 9.15
N GLU A 135 0.79 -13.32 9.12
CA GLU A 135 0.18 -13.87 7.92
C GLU A 135 -0.60 -12.77 7.16
N TYR A 136 -0.63 -12.87 5.83
CA TYR A 136 -1.43 -11.94 5.03
C TYR A 136 -2.84 -12.44 4.76
N ALA A 137 -3.76 -11.53 4.52
CA ALA A 137 -5.17 -11.80 4.23
C ALA A 137 -5.34 -12.42 2.84
N HIS A 138 -5.74 -13.71 2.78
CA HIS A 138 -5.88 -14.46 1.52
C HIS A 138 -7.23 -14.28 0.83
N GLN A 139 -8.23 -13.70 1.50
CA GLN A 139 -9.63 -13.64 1.04
C GLN A 139 -9.83 -12.87 -0.26
N TYR A 140 -9.04 -11.86 -0.52
CA TYR A 140 -9.26 -10.93 -1.65
C TYR A 140 -9.11 -11.55 -3.05
N THR A 141 -8.54 -12.75 -3.15
CA THR A 141 -8.52 -13.52 -4.41
C THR A 141 -9.60 -14.60 -4.48
N GLN A 142 -10.37 -14.81 -3.41
CA GLN A 142 -11.37 -15.89 -3.32
C GLN A 142 -12.72 -15.46 -3.91
N ALA A 143 -13.40 -16.37 -4.58
CA ALA A 143 -14.69 -16.13 -5.21
C ALA A 143 -15.77 -15.61 -4.23
N ILE A 144 -15.68 -15.98 -2.94
CA ILE A 144 -16.60 -15.54 -1.91
C ILE A 144 -16.66 -14.02 -1.74
N MET A 145 -15.56 -13.30 -2.06
CA MET A 145 -15.49 -11.85 -2.02
C MET A 145 -16.31 -11.18 -3.14
N GLY A 146 -16.64 -11.89 -4.22
CA GLY A 146 -17.44 -11.35 -5.33
C GLY A 146 -16.78 -10.10 -5.94
N HIS A 147 -17.50 -8.98 -5.97
CA HIS A 147 -16.98 -7.70 -6.49
C HIS A 147 -15.90 -7.02 -5.61
N TYR A 148 -15.66 -7.54 -4.41
CA TYR A 148 -14.54 -7.14 -3.55
C TYR A 148 -13.26 -7.95 -3.81
N GLN A 149 -13.22 -8.76 -4.87
CA GLN A 149 -11.99 -9.40 -5.30
C GLN A 149 -11.03 -8.36 -5.87
N HIS A 150 -9.75 -8.54 -5.57
CA HIS A 150 -8.68 -7.66 -6.04
C HIS A 150 -7.51 -8.46 -6.61
N PRO A 151 -6.84 -7.95 -7.65
CA PRO A 151 -5.63 -8.57 -8.18
C PRO A 151 -4.52 -8.58 -7.13
N ILE A 152 -3.94 -9.75 -6.90
CA ILE A 152 -2.73 -9.87 -6.09
C ILE A 152 -1.50 -9.65 -6.97
N LEU A 153 -0.62 -8.76 -6.53
CA LEU A 153 0.62 -8.40 -7.22
C LEU A 153 1.81 -9.21 -6.71
N ASN A 154 1.80 -9.56 -5.42
CA ASN A 154 2.80 -10.42 -4.81
C ASN A 154 2.12 -11.47 -3.91
N LYS A 155 2.09 -12.72 -4.39
CA LYS A 155 1.45 -13.86 -3.70
C LYS A 155 2.22 -14.36 -2.49
N GLU A 156 3.51 -14.03 -2.37
CA GLU A 156 4.32 -14.48 -1.25
C GLU A 156 4.10 -13.62 0.01
N THR A 157 3.68 -12.39 -0.18
CA THR A 157 3.66 -11.39 0.88
C THR A 157 2.35 -10.62 1.00
N GLY A 158 1.34 -10.85 0.14
CA GLY A 158 0.03 -10.22 0.27
C GLY A 158 0.00 -8.75 -0.16
N VAL A 159 0.66 -8.41 -1.28
CA VAL A 159 0.52 -7.09 -1.92
C VAL A 159 -0.55 -7.15 -3.00
N TYR A 160 -1.53 -6.27 -2.91
CA TYR A 160 -2.71 -6.19 -3.76
C TYR A 160 -2.79 -4.89 -4.54
N SER A 161 -3.56 -4.90 -5.64
CA SER A 161 -3.90 -3.69 -6.40
C SER A 161 -5.32 -3.25 -6.09
N TYR A 162 -5.48 -1.96 -5.74
CA TYR A 162 -6.79 -1.31 -5.63
C TYR A 162 -6.79 0.00 -6.42
N ASP A 163 -7.02 -0.11 -7.73
CA ASP A 163 -6.82 0.99 -8.68
C ASP A 163 -7.82 2.14 -8.52
N GLN A 164 -8.98 1.89 -7.89
CA GLN A 164 -10.02 2.91 -7.71
C GLN A 164 -9.94 3.65 -6.39
N LEU A 165 -9.09 3.22 -5.44
CA LEU A 165 -8.99 3.85 -4.14
C LEU A 165 -8.41 5.26 -4.26
N VAL A 166 -9.21 6.27 -3.89
CA VAL A 166 -8.93 7.68 -4.17
C VAL A 166 -7.59 8.13 -3.59
N VAL A 167 -7.31 7.79 -2.34
CA VAL A 167 -6.06 8.20 -1.65
C VAL A 167 -4.82 7.60 -2.30
N LEU A 168 -4.89 6.39 -2.82
CA LEU A 168 -3.77 5.77 -3.54
C LEU A 168 -3.61 6.34 -4.95
N ARG A 169 -4.73 6.51 -5.67
CA ARG A 169 -4.74 6.90 -7.07
C ARG A 169 -4.42 8.38 -7.31
N LYS A 170 -4.87 9.27 -6.42
CA LYS A 170 -4.82 10.74 -6.62
C LYS A 170 -3.67 11.41 -5.87
N THR A 171 -3.00 10.72 -4.99
CA THR A 171 -1.78 11.19 -4.33
C THR A 171 -0.62 11.19 -5.33
N ARG A 172 0.16 12.27 -5.37
CA ARG A 172 1.21 12.50 -6.37
C ARG A 172 2.54 11.84 -6.03
N MET A 173 2.78 11.55 -4.76
CA MET A 173 3.94 10.80 -4.28
C MET A 173 3.65 9.29 -4.26
N PRO A 174 4.65 8.44 -4.05
CA PRO A 174 4.43 7.02 -3.77
C PRO A 174 3.40 6.84 -2.66
N ALA A 175 2.37 6.02 -2.90
CA ALA A 175 1.25 5.85 -1.98
C ALA A 175 0.94 4.36 -1.75
N VAL A 176 0.89 3.98 -0.49
CA VAL A 176 0.61 2.62 -0.02
C VAL A 176 -0.44 2.67 1.09
N LEU A 177 -1.32 1.68 1.16
CA LEU A 177 -2.23 1.48 2.27
C LEU A 177 -1.89 0.15 2.94
N LEU A 178 -1.83 0.17 4.26
CA LEU A 178 -1.68 -1.00 5.12
C LEU A 178 -3.00 -1.27 5.83
N GLU A 179 -3.60 -2.44 5.59
CA GLU A 179 -4.56 -3.06 6.50
C GLU A 179 -3.75 -3.91 7.48
N ALA A 180 -3.69 -3.49 8.75
CA ALA A 180 -2.75 -4.09 9.71
C ALA A 180 -3.22 -5.45 10.26
N GLY A 181 -4.48 -5.77 10.08
CA GLY A 181 -5.15 -7.00 10.48
C GLY A 181 -6.66 -6.82 10.47
N SER A 182 -7.41 -7.88 10.77
CA SER A 182 -8.87 -7.90 10.70
C SER A 182 -9.50 -7.67 12.08
N ILE A 183 -10.22 -6.53 12.25
CA ILE A 183 -10.87 -6.18 13.52
C ILE A 183 -12.22 -6.89 13.73
N ILE A 184 -12.75 -7.55 12.70
CA ILE A 184 -13.97 -8.37 12.85
C ILE A 184 -13.64 -9.82 13.24
N ASN A 185 -12.38 -10.21 13.25
CA ASN A 185 -11.91 -11.48 13.80
C ASN A 185 -11.69 -11.32 15.31
N ARG A 186 -12.38 -12.13 16.11
CA ARG A 186 -12.42 -11.97 17.58
C ARG A 186 -11.07 -12.14 18.28
N ASP A 187 -10.20 -13.00 17.74
CA ASP A 187 -8.87 -13.21 18.29
C ASP A 187 -7.87 -12.16 17.78
N GLU A 188 -7.98 -11.78 16.49
CA GLU A 188 -7.07 -10.80 15.90
C GLU A 188 -7.35 -9.37 16.41
N GLU A 189 -8.60 -9.01 16.64
CA GLU A 189 -9.00 -7.74 17.25
C GLU A 189 -8.27 -7.49 18.58
N LEU A 190 -8.25 -8.49 19.48
CA LEU A 190 -7.55 -8.40 20.76
C LEU A 190 -6.04 -8.19 20.58
N LYS A 191 -5.45 -8.84 19.58
CA LYS A 191 -4.05 -8.63 19.24
C LYS A 191 -3.81 -7.21 18.70
N MET A 192 -4.68 -6.71 17.78
CA MET A 192 -4.57 -5.36 17.23
C MET A 192 -4.62 -4.27 18.32
N ASP A 193 -5.36 -4.52 19.41
CA ASP A 193 -5.45 -3.62 20.54
C ASP A 193 -4.25 -3.68 21.49
N SER A 194 -3.38 -4.66 21.36
CA SER A 194 -2.22 -4.82 22.24
C SER A 194 -1.02 -3.95 21.84
N ASP A 195 -0.26 -3.48 22.84
CA ASP A 195 1.00 -2.75 22.59
C ASP A 195 2.01 -3.63 21.85
N GLU A 196 2.05 -4.93 22.16
CA GLU A 196 2.94 -5.88 21.51
C GLU A 196 2.71 -5.91 19.99
N ARG A 197 1.47 -6.04 19.53
CA ARG A 197 1.17 -6.07 18.09
C ARG A 197 1.46 -4.71 17.44
N ARG A 198 1.14 -3.60 18.10
CA ARG A 198 1.49 -2.27 17.64
C ARG A 198 3.00 -2.09 17.49
N ASP A 199 3.79 -2.64 18.41
CA ASP A 199 5.25 -2.63 18.34
C ASP A 199 5.80 -3.48 17.18
N ILE A 200 5.25 -4.65 16.96
CA ILE A 200 5.61 -5.52 15.84
C ILE A 200 5.36 -4.81 14.50
N VAL A 201 4.15 -4.29 14.29
CA VAL A 201 3.77 -3.64 13.04
C VAL A 201 4.57 -2.35 12.82
N SER A 202 4.70 -1.50 13.84
CA SER A 202 5.47 -0.26 13.73
C SER A 202 6.96 -0.50 13.50
N GLY A 203 7.51 -1.57 14.08
CA GLY A 203 8.87 -2.03 13.81
C GLY A 203 9.07 -2.49 12.36
N ALA A 204 8.10 -3.23 11.82
CA ALA A 204 8.11 -3.65 10.41
C ALA A 204 8.05 -2.45 9.46
N VAL A 205 7.20 -1.44 9.75
CA VAL A 205 7.14 -0.19 8.97
C VAL A 205 8.47 0.55 9.02
N ALA A 206 9.09 0.70 10.20
CA ALA A 206 10.38 1.39 10.33
C ALA A 206 11.50 0.65 9.58
N ALA A 207 11.55 -0.68 9.65
CA ALA A 207 12.52 -1.49 8.92
C ALA A 207 12.34 -1.38 7.39
N ALA A 208 11.09 -1.38 6.91
CA ALA A 208 10.78 -1.18 5.50
C ALA A 208 11.19 0.21 5.02
N MET A 209 10.88 1.24 5.82
CA MET A 209 11.23 2.63 5.51
C MET A 209 12.73 2.82 5.39
N LYS A 210 13.51 2.25 6.34
CA LYS A 210 14.96 2.30 6.28
C LYS A 210 15.50 1.71 4.97
N LYS A 211 15.09 0.48 4.63
CA LYS A 211 15.50 -0.19 3.38
C LYS A 211 15.09 0.60 2.14
N PHE A 212 13.91 1.19 2.16
CA PHE A 212 13.41 2.00 1.05
C PHE A 212 14.26 3.26 0.83
N CYS A 213 14.62 3.97 1.88
CA CYS A 213 15.47 5.15 1.79
C CYS A 213 16.91 4.79 1.43
N ASP A 214 17.49 3.73 2.01
CA ASP A 214 18.83 3.25 1.69
C ASP A 214 18.96 2.92 0.18
N ALA A 215 17.96 2.23 -0.39
CA ALA A 215 17.94 1.89 -1.81
C ALA A 215 17.83 3.12 -2.73
N ARG A 216 17.19 4.21 -2.29
CA ARG A 216 17.04 5.46 -3.05
C ARG A 216 18.27 6.38 -2.92
N SER A 217 19.02 6.24 -1.86
CA SER A 217 20.25 7.01 -1.59
C SER A 217 21.50 6.34 -2.19
N ALA A 218 21.41 5.07 -2.59
CA ALA A 218 22.52 4.38 -3.25
C ALA A 218 22.86 5.06 -4.59
N PRO A 219 24.15 5.27 -4.93
CA PRO A 219 24.54 5.75 -6.24
C PRO A 219 23.94 4.84 -7.31
N ARG A 220 23.26 5.43 -8.31
CA ARG A 220 22.84 4.64 -9.47
C ARG A 220 24.11 4.04 -10.10
N PRO A 221 24.16 2.72 -10.39
CA PRO A 221 25.25 2.19 -11.18
C PRO A 221 25.31 3.02 -12.46
N ASP A 222 26.48 3.58 -12.75
CA ASP A 222 26.74 4.28 -14.00
C ASP A 222 26.25 3.38 -15.14
N VAL A 223 25.20 3.82 -15.83
CA VAL A 223 24.84 3.25 -17.11
C VAL A 223 26.07 3.61 -17.98
N ALA A 224 26.96 2.63 -18.14
CA ALA A 224 28.12 2.77 -19.01
C ALA A 224 27.57 3.38 -20.32
N ALA A 225 28.06 4.57 -20.63
CA ALA A 225 27.70 5.27 -21.85
C ALA A 225 27.96 4.29 -22.99
N THR A 226 26.90 3.71 -23.54
CA THR A 226 26.99 2.97 -24.79
C THR A 226 27.44 3.99 -25.81
N THR A 227 28.72 3.95 -26.12
CA THR A 227 29.32 4.71 -27.23
C THR A 227 28.44 4.47 -28.46
N PRO A 228 27.93 5.52 -29.11
CA PRO A 228 27.19 5.34 -30.35
C PRO A 228 28.05 4.54 -31.35
N PRO A 229 27.50 3.64 -32.16
CA PRO A 229 28.25 2.97 -33.20
C PRO A 229 28.94 4.03 -34.08
N GLN A 230 30.27 3.93 -34.22
CA GLN A 230 31.01 4.76 -35.16
C GLN A 230 30.44 4.49 -36.57
N ASP A 231 30.02 5.56 -37.25
CA ASP A 231 29.61 5.53 -38.63
C ASP A 231 30.72 4.88 -39.48
N GLN A 232 30.43 3.70 -40.03
CA GLN A 232 31.20 3.12 -41.11
C GLN A 232 30.99 3.97 -42.36
N PRO A 233 32.06 4.35 -43.08
CA PRO A 233 31.90 5.14 -44.30
C PRO A 233 31.09 4.34 -45.34
N ALA A 234 30.10 4.98 -45.88
CA ALA A 234 29.23 4.42 -46.92
C ALA A 234 30.02 3.94 -48.16
N ALA A 235 29.82 2.68 -48.49
CA ALA A 235 30.36 2.10 -49.75
C ALA A 235 29.76 2.85 -50.95
N LYS A 236 30.62 3.24 -51.91
CA LYS A 236 30.22 3.88 -53.17
C LYS A 236 29.28 2.98 -53.96
N PRO A 237 28.24 3.49 -54.59
CA PRO A 237 27.39 2.71 -55.43
C PRO A 237 28.12 2.31 -56.72
N GLU A 238 28.14 1.00 -57.01
CA GLU A 238 28.61 0.41 -58.26
C GLU A 238 27.66 0.77 -59.40
N GLN A 239 28.21 1.30 -60.51
CA GLN A 239 27.45 1.72 -61.67
C GLN A 239 26.78 0.53 -62.34
N ALA A 240 25.46 0.50 -62.42
CA ALA A 240 24.68 -0.47 -63.16
C ALA A 240 24.86 -0.26 -64.68
N ALA A 241 25.29 -1.32 -65.34
CA ALA A 241 25.37 -1.40 -66.80
C ALA A 241 23.99 -1.34 -67.44
N LYS A 242 23.87 -0.60 -68.57
CA LYS A 242 22.70 -0.48 -69.39
C LYS A 242 22.37 -1.84 -70.09
N PRO A 243 21.13 -2.25 -70.17
CA PRO A 243 20.76 -3.35 -71.06
C PRO A 243 20.62 -2.86 -72.50
N GLU A 244 21.23 -3.62 -73.40
CA GLU A 244 21.11 -3.45 -74.83
C GLU A 244 19.68 -3.79 -75.36
N ALA A 245 19.23 -3.00 -76.30
CA ALA A 245 17.99 -3.18 -76.97
C ALA A 245 18.09 -4.38 -77.94
N VAL A 246 17.15 -5.34 -77.87
CA VAL A 246 16.90 -6.35 -78.86
C VAL A 246 15.58 -6.05 -79.58
N SER A 247 15.72 -5.78 -80.85
CA SER A 247 14.70 -5.61 -81.87
C SER A 247 14.05 -6.94 -82.18
N ARG A 248 12.72 -7.06 -82.05
CA ARG A 248 11.77 -7.56 -83.04
C ARG A 248 10.35 -7.62 -82.46
#